data_37d66318bf484727f76a37044cb2826e
#
_entry.id   37d66318bf484727f76a37044cb2826e
#
_cell.length_a   1.000
_cell.length_b   1.000
_cell.length_c   1.000
_cell.angle_alpha   90.00
_cell.angle_beta   90.00
_cell.angle_gamma   90.00
#
_symmetry.space_group_name_H-M   'P 1'
#
loop_
_entity.id
_entity.type
_entity.pdbx_description
1 polymer ?
#
loop_
_entity_poly.entity_id
_entity_poly.type
_entity_poly.pdbx_seq_one_letter_code
_entity_poly.pdbx_strand_id
1 'polypeptide(L)'
;RVEGDKAVIPISGVLLKSVPGWVRLYGMNVTGYDEIEAMVSAALADDSVQQIELRITSPGGQVAGGMEAAAAIRAADAIKPVTAVVEDLCASGAFWLANSARRIEANANAEVGSIGVFTYYLDWTGLEDRIGIKTVVIRSGPHKGMGLDAITEEQIGAVQEVIDGMNAHFIEQVAHGRRVSRDRAAEWATGRVWLAPAALKLGLIDAVTGPVQLIHNPS
;
A
#
# COMPACT_ATOMS: atom_id res chain seq x y z
N ARG A 1 2.49 5.66 -19.61
CA ARG A 1 2.92 5.54 -21.03
C ARG A 1 2.18 4.38 -21.69
N VAL A 2 2.06 4.42 -23.02
CA VAL A 2 1.47 3.32 -23.79
C VAL A 2 2.60 2.55 -24.49
N GLU A 3 2.60 1.21 -24.34
CA GLU A 3 3.53 0.26 -24.97
C GLU A 3 2.72 -0.74 -25.79
N GLY A 4 2.67 -0.54 -27.11
CA GLY A 4 1.76 -1.31 -27.99
C GLY A 4 0.30 -0.99 -27.66
N ASP A 5 -0.47 -2.00 -27.26
CA ASP A 5 -1.86 -1.88 -26.82
C ASP A 5 -2.03 -1.83 -25.28
N LYS A 6 -0.91 -1.70 -24.55
CA LYS A 6 -0.87 -1.73 -23.08
C LYS A 6 -0.53 -0.36 -22.50
N ALA A 7 -1.38 0.14 -21.58
CA ALA A 7 -1.04 1.28 -20.74
C ALA A 7 -0.22 0.81 -19.52
N VAL A 8 0.99 1.35 -19.36
CA VAL A 8 1.85 1.08 -18.19
C VAL A 8 1.75 2.24 -17.22
N ILE A 9 1.25 1.95 -16.02
CA ILE A 9 1.08 2.89 -14.91
C ILE A 9 2.15 2.59 -13.85
N PRO A 10 3.17 3.44 -13.68
CA PRO A 10 4.18 3.25 -12.65
C PRO A 10 3.62 3.62 -11.27
N ILE A 11 3.88 2.78 -10.27
CA ILE A 11 3.56 2.99 -8.86
C ILE A 11 4.86 2.79 -8.08
N SER A 12 5.53 3.88 -7.73
CA SER A 12 6.86 3.79 -7.12
C SER A 12 7.01 4.70 -5.90
N GLY A 13 7.84 4.25 -4.95
CA GLY A 13 8.09 4.98 -3.71
C GLY A 13 6.89 5.06 -2.78
N VAL A 14 6.89 6.03 -1.88
CA VAL A 14 5.84 6.19 -0.86
C VAL A 14 4.54 6.69 -1.49
N LEU A 15 3.42 6.09 -1.09
CA LEU A 15 2.08 6.47 -1.58
C LEU A 15 1.49 7.58 -0.71
N LEU A 16 1.07 8.65 -1.36
CA LEU A 16 0.41 9.80 -0.72
C LEU A 16 -0.97 10.00 -1.34
N LYS A 17 -1.89 10.66 -0.61
CA LYS A 17 -3.20 11.02 -1.17
C LYS A 17 -3.05 11.91 -2.40
N SER A 18 -2.19 12.93 -2.28
CA SER A 18 -1.72 13.76 -3.39
C SER A 18 -0.28 14.21 -3.10
N VAL A 19 0.51 14.42 -4.14
CA VAL A 19 1.92 14.78 -3.99
C VAL A 19 2.09 16.29 -3.93
N PRO A 20 2.50 16.87 -2.78
CA PRO A 20 2.79 18.30 -2.70
C PRO A 20 3.92 18.69 -3.65
N GLY A 21 3.82 19.85 -4.30
CA GLY A 21 4.80 20.29 -5.30
C GLY A 21 6.24 20.36 -4.78
N TRP A 22 6.43 20.73 -3.51
CA TRP A 22 7.75 20.77 -2.89
C TRP A 22 8.41 19.39 -2.77
N VAL A 23 7.62 18.32 -2.55
CA VAL A 23 8.13 16.93 -2.48
C VAL A 23 8.79 16.54 -3.81
N ARG A 24 8.18 16.93 -4.94
CA ARG A 24 8.74 16.71 -6.27
C ARG A 24 10.01 17.51 -6.48
N LEU A 25 10.04 18.75 -5.98
CA LEU A 25 11.19 19.63 -6.10
C LEU A 25 12.45 19.06 -5.42
N TYR A 26 12.25 18.33 -4.32
CA TYR A 26 13.35 17.63 -3.61
C TYR A 26 13.70 16.25 -4.19
N GLY A 27 13.07 15.86 -5.32
CA GLY A 27 13.37 14.58 -5.99
C GLY A 27 13.01 13.33 -5.18
N MET A 28 12.06 13.44 -4.25
CA MET A 28 11.61 12.29 -3.44
C MET A 28 10.82 11.31 -4.32
N ASN A 29 11.09 10.01 -4.16
CA ASN A 29 10.35 8.96 -4.86
C ASN A 29 9.00 8.73 -4.17
N VAL A 30 7.94 9.30 -4.76
CA VAL A 30 6.57 9.24 -4.26
C VAL A 30 5.58 9.17 -5.41
N THR A 31 4.42 8.54 -5.17
CA THR A 31 3.30 8.47 -6.12
C THR A 31 2.01 8.91 -5.42
N GLY A 32 1.23 9.78 -6.06
CA GLY A 32 -0.09 10.20 -5.59
C GLY A 32 -1.18 9.19 -5.97
N TYR A 33 -2.11 8.91 -5.07
CA TYR A 33 -3.29 8.12 -5.43
C TYR A 33 -4.13 8.84 -6.49
N ASP A 34 -4.27 10.16 -6.39
CA ASP A 34 -4.93 11.01 -7.38
C ASP A 34 -4.28 10.89 -8.78
N GLU A 35 -2.97 10.74 -8.84
CA GLU A 35 -2.25 10.52 -10.09
C GLU A 35 -2.51 9.12 -10.67
N ILE A 36 -2.57 8.10 -9.82
CA ILE A 36 -2.93 6.75 -10.25
C ILE A 36 -4.33 6.74 -10.82
N GLU A 37 -5.31 7.36 -10.15
CA GLU A 37 -6.68 7.48 -10.63
C GLU A 37 -6.77 8.21 -11.98
N ALA A 38 -6.02 9.30 -12.14
CA ALA A 38 -5.96 10.04 -13.39
C ALA A 38 -5.35 9.20 -14.53
N MET A 39 -4.27 8.45 -14.26
CA MET A 39 -3.65 7.56 -15.26
C MET A 39 -4.56 6.40 -15.63
N VAL A 40 -5.28 5.80 -14.67
CA VAL A 40 -6.27 4.76 -14.91
C VAL A 40 -7.41 5.29 -15.78
N SER A 41 -7.94 6.48 -15.46
CA SER A 41 -9.00 7.12 -16.23
C SER A 41 -8.57 7.43 -17.66
N ALA A 42 -7.35 7.94 -17.84
CA ALA A 42 -6.78 8.20 -19.17
C ALA A 42 -6.61 6.90 -19.99
N ALA A 43 -6.16 5.83 -19.36
CA ALA A 43 -6.01 4.52 -20.01
C ALA A 43 -7.37 3.92 -20.43
N LEU A 44 -8.43 4.16 -19.66
CA LEU A 44 -9.78 3.74 -20.03
C LEU A 44 -10.34 4.52 -21.23
N ALA A 45 -10.04 5.82 -21.29
CA ALA A 45 -10.53 6.70 -22.34
C ALA A 45 -9.79 6.53 -23.69
N ASP A 46 -8.63 5.89 -23.71
CA ASP A 46 -7.84 5.67 -24.92
C ASP A 46 -8.25 4.37 -25.61
N ASP A 47 -8.89 4.47 -26.77
CA ASP A 47 -9.37 3.32 -27.56
C ASP A 47 -8.23 2.42 -28.05
N SER A 48 -7.00 2.91 -28.18
CA SER A 48 -5.82 2.12 -28.56
C SER A 48 -5.34 1.21 -27.42
N VAL A 49 -5.70 1.49 -26.17
CA VAL A 49 -5.35 0.69 -24.99
C VAL A 49 -6.35 -0.45 -24.82
N GLN A 50 -5.85 -1.68 -24.82
CA GLN A 50 -6.65 -2.89 -24.58
C GLN A 50 -6.41 -3.49 -23.20
N GLN A 51 -5.31 -3.17 -22.54
CA GLN A 51 -4.92 -3.70 -21.23
C GLN A 51 -4.13 -2.67 -20.42
N ILE A 52 -4.16 -2.82 -19.10
CA ILE A 52 -3.47 -1.93 -18.15
C ILE A 52 -2.49 -2.76 -17.32
N GLU A 53 -1.25 -2.28 -17.22
CA GLU A 53 -0.24 -2.84 -16.33
C GLU A 53 0.08 -1.83 -15.22
N LEU A 54 -0.10 -2.26 -13.97
CA LEU A 54 0.40 -1.52 -12.80
C LEU A 54 1.81 -2.03 -12.50
N ARG A 55 2.83 -1.19 -12.75
CA ARG A 55 4.22 -1.56 -12.48
C ARG A 55 4.65 -1.03 -11.13
N ILE A 56 4.90 -1.95 -10.17
CA ILE A 56 4.93 -1.62 -8.75
C ILE A 56 6.30 -1.86 -8.13
N THR A 57 6.87 -0.81 -7.49
CA THR A 57 7.98 -0.86 -6.54
C THR A 57 7.72 0.14 -5.42
N SER A 58 6.93 -0.27 -4.41
CA SER A 58 6.42 0.63 -3.39
C SER A 58 6.27 -0.05 -2.01
N PRO A 59 6.67 0.62 -0.93
CA PRO A 59 6.43 0.17 0.44
C PRO A 59 4.98 0.42 0.91
N GLY A 60 4.14 1.06 0.09
CA GLY A 60 2.86 1.58 0.50
C GLY A 60 2.95 3.03 0.99
N GLY A 61 2.06 3.44 1.87
CA GLY A 61 2.02 4.81 2.35
C GLY A 61 0.74 5.16 3.11
N GLN A 62 0.20 6.34 2.85
CA GLN A 62 -1.01 6.83 3.53
C GLN A 62 -2.21 5.92 3.27
N VAL A 63 -3.08 5.76 4.29
CA VAL A 63 -4.37 5.06 4.12
C VAL A 63 -5.36 5.94 3.31
N ALA A 64 -5.36 7.25 3.57
CA ALA A 64 -6.24 8.19 2.90
C ALA A 64 -5.97 8.25 1.39
N GLY A 65 -7.00 8.04 0.57
CA GLY A 65 -6.94 7.98 -0.89
C GLY A 65 -6.71 6.57 -1.45
N GLY A 66 -6.20 5.63 -0.62
CA GLY A 66 -5.91 4.27 -1.08
C GLY A 66 -7.14 3.46 -1.48
N MET A 67 -8.25 3.68 -0.78
CA MET A 67 -9.53 2.99 -1.07
C MET A 67 -10.13 3.44 -2.39
N GLU A 68 -10.09 4.73 -2.67
CA GLU A 68 -10.58 5.35 -3.89
C GLU A 68 -9.77 4.89 -5.11
N ALA A 69 -8.45 4.95 -5.01
CA ALA A 69 -7.55 4.47 -6.06
C ALA A 69 -7.72 2.96 -6.32
N ALA A 70 -7.84 2.15 -5.27
CA ALA A 70 -8.12 0.72 -5.38
C ALA A 70 -9.48 0.43 -6.05
N ALA A 71 -10.51 1.23 -5.73
CA ALA A 71 -11.82 1.13 -6.38
C ALA A 71 -11.76 1.50 -7.86
N ALA A 72 -11.00 2.56 -8.22
CA ALA A 72 -10.79 2.95 -9.61
C ALA A 72 -10.08 1.85 -10.43
N ILE A 73 -9.04 1.22 -9.87
CA ILE A 73 -8.34 0.08 -10.50
C ILE A 73 -9.31 -1.08 -10.72
N ARG A 74 -10.12 -1.42 -9.73
CA ARG A 74 -11.10 -2.52 -9.83
C ARG A 74 -12.19 -2.24 -10.87
N ALA A 75 -12.68 -1.01 -10.90
CA ALA A 75 -13.64 -0.59 -11.94
C ALA A 75 -13.02 -0.67 -13.33
N ALA A 76 -11.75 -0.27 -13.47
CA ALA A 76 -11.01 -0.39 -14.71
C ALA A 76 -10.84 -1.84 -15.15
N ASP A 77 -10.54 -2.75 -14.21
CA ASP A 77 -10.37 -4.18 -14.49
C ASP A 77 -11.62 -4.86 -15.04
N ALA A 78 -12.80 -4.34 -14.74
CA ALA A 78 -14.06 -4.80 -15.32
C ALA A 78 -14.22 -4.43 -16.81
N ILE A 79 -13.49 -3.41 -17.30
CA ILE A 79 -13.57 -2.87 -18.66
C ILE A 79 -12.38 -3.33 -19.50
N LYS A 80 -11.16 -3.09 -19.00
CA LYS A 80 -9.89 -3.49 -19.62
C LYS A 80 -9.08 -4.31 -18.62
N PRO A 81 -8.52 -5.47 -18.99
CA PRO A 81 -7.73 -6.29 -18.08
C PRO A 81 -6.64 -5.50 -17.37
N VAL A 82 -6.60 -5.58 -16.03
CA VAL A 82 -5.53 -4.98 -15.22
C VAL A 82 -4.64 -6.06 -14.63
N THR A 83 -3.34 -5.97 -14.86
CA THR A 83 -2.33 -6.83 -14.24
C THR A 83 -1.38 -5.98 -13.40
N ALA A 84 -1.16 -6.38 -12.16
CA ALA A 84 -0.13 -5.81 -11.31
C ALA A 84 1.18 -6.61 -11.50
N VAL A 85 2.25 -5.91 -11.84
CA VAL A 85 3.60 -6.47 -12.01
C VAL A 85 4.50 -5.87 -10.94
N VAL A 86 4.93 -6.70 -10.01
CA VAL A 86 5.80 -6.31 -8.90
C VAL A 86 7.25 -6.52 -9.31
N GLU A 87 8.01 -5.43 -9.36
CA GLU A 87 9.43 -5.48 -9.72
C GLU A 87 10.28 -5.90 -8.51
N ASP A 88 10.20 -5.14 -7.40
CA ASP A 88 11.01 -5.37 -6.21
C ASP A 88 10.19 -5.45 -4.92
N LEU A 89 9.22 -4.54 -4.73
CA LEU A 89 8.46 -4.40 -3.48
C LEU A 89 7.02 -4.01 -3.76
N CYS A 90 6.09 -4.75 -3.15
CA CYS A 90 4.67 -4.41 -3.15
C CYS A 90 4.10 -4.64 -1.75
N ALA A 91 4.20 -3.62 -0.91
CA ALA A 91 3.87 -3.74 0.51
C ALA A 91 2.75 -2.77 0.93
N SER A 92 1.95 -3.18 1.95
CA SER A 92 0.94 -2.33 2.58
C SER A 92 -0.04 -1.71 1.55
N GLY A 93 -0.20 -0.39 1.50
CA GLY A 93 -1.07 0.29 0.53
C GLY A 93 -0.80 -0.07 -0.94
N ALA A 94 0.45 -0.39 -1.30
CA ALA A 94 0.78 -0.85 -2.65
C ALA A 94 0.19 -2.25 -2.93
N PHE A 95 0.21 -3.15 -1.93
CA PHE A 95 -0.45 -4.45 -2.06
C PHE A 95 -1.98 -4.30 -2.17
N TRP A 96 -2.56 -3.31 -1.47
CA TRP A 96 -3.98 -3.00 -1.62
C TRP A 96 -4.34 -2.65 -3.07
N LEU A 97 -3.52 -1.80 -3.73
CA LEU A 97 -3.70 -1.45 -5.14
C LEU A 97 -3.52 -2.68 -6.05
N ALA A 98 -2.42 -3.43 -5.86
CA ALA A 98 -2.15 -4.65 -6.63
C ALA A 98 -3.27 -5.67 -6.52
N ASN A 99 -3.81 -5.85 -5.32
CA ASN A 99 -4.92 -6.77 -5.02
C ASN A 99 -6.26 -6.36 -5.68
N SER A 100 -6.33 -5.16 -6.23
CA SER A 100 -7.50 -4.66 -6.97
C SER A 100 -7.44 -5.00 -8.47
N ALA A 101 -6.29 -5.48 -8.96
CA ALA A 101 -6.13 -6.04 -10.29
C ALA A 101 -6.58 -7.51 -10.33
N ARG A 102 -6.96 -8.00 -11.52
CA ARG A 102 -7.36 -9.42 -11.70
C ARG A 102 -6.22 -10.40 -11.51
N ARG A 103 -4.98 -9.94 -11.67
CA ARG A 103 -3.79 -10.77 -11.63
C ARG A 103 -2.62 -10.00 -11.02
N ILE A 104 -1.84 -10.67 -10.18
CA ILE A 104 -0.62 -10.16 -9.57
C ILE A 104 0.53 -11.07 -9.96
N GLU A 105 1.52 -10.52 -10.63
CA GLU A 105 2.78 -11.18 -10.99
C GLU A 105 3.94 -10.49 -10.26
N ALA A 106 4.92 -11.24 -9.81
CA ALA A 106 6.05 -10.66 -9.10
C ALA A 106 7.38 -11.29 -9.55
N ASN A 107 8.42 -10.49 -9.62
CA ASN A 107 9.79 -10.99 -9.82
C ASN A 107 10.17 -11.94 -8.66
N ALA A 108 11.01 -12.93 -8.93
CA ALA A 108 11.33 -13.99 -7.97
C ALA A 108 11.87 -13.49 -6.62
N ASN A 109 12.61 -12.38 -6.61
CA ASN A 109 13.15 -11.76 -5.41
C ASN A 109 12.29 -10.61 -4.86
N ALA A 110 11.15 -10.33 -5.48
CA ALA A 110 10.26 -9.28 -4.99
C ALA A 110 9.64 -9.65 -3.64
N GLU A 111 9.46 -8.66 -2.81
CA GLU A 111 8.78 -8.75 -1.53
C GLU A 111 7.33 -8.30 -1.65
N VAL A 112 6.40 -9.09 -1.12
CA VAL A 112 4.95 -8.84 -1.22
C VAL A 112 4.31 -9.03 0.15
N GLY A 113 3.34 -8.16 0.50
CA GLY A 113 2.57 -8.30 1.74
C GLY A 113 2.50 -7.03 2.58
N SER A 114 2.99 -7.07 3.82
CA SER A 114 2.84 -5.99 4.81
C SER A 114 1.37 -5.55 4.95
N ILE A 115 0.45 -6.53 4.98
CA ILE A 115 -0.97 -6.28 5.17
C ILE A 115 -1.17 -5.86 6.63
N GLY A 116 -1.59 -4.62 6.83
CA GLY A 116 -1.76 -4.04 8.14
C GLY A 116 -1.71 -2.51 8.11
N VAL A 117 -2.14 -1.90 9.21
CA VAL A 117 -2.16 -0.45 9.41
C VAL A 117 -1.45 -0.12 10.71
N PHE A 118 -0.66 0.93 10.74
CA PHE A 118 -0.01 1.40 11.94
C PHE A 118 0.04 2.92 12.01
N THR A 119 0.18 3.44 13.20
CA THR A 119 0.60 4.81 13.47
C THR A 119 1.60 4.82 14.62
N TYR A 120 2.28 5.93 14.85
CA TYR A 120 3.18 6.10 15.98
C TYR A 120 3.12 7.52 16.51
N TYR A 121 3.41 7.65 17.79
CA TYR A 121 3.63 8.92 18.47
C TYR A 121 5.02 8.90 19.08
N LEU A 122 5.71 10.04 19.03
CA LEU A 122 6.99 10.23 19.73
C LEU A 122 6.71 10.92 21.05
N ASP A 123 7.10 10.31 22.16
CA ASP A 123 7.03 10.91 23.49
C ASP A 123 8.37 11.61 23.79
N TRP A 124 8.32 12.93 23.79
CA TRP A 124 9.47 13.79 24.07
C TRP A 124 9.51 14.25 25.50
N THR A 125 8.55 13.93 26.37
CA THR A 125 8.43 14.45 27.74
C THR A 125 9.67 14.22 28.58
N GLY A 126 10.31 13.05 28.48
CA GLY A 126 11.54 12.77 29.20
C GLY A 126 12.77 13.57 28.71
N LEU A 127 12.77 14.03 27.46
CA LEU A 127 13.79 14.95 26.95
C LEU A 127 13.49 16.37 27.39
N GLU A 128 12.23 16.82 27.28
CA GLU A 128 11.77 18.13 27.70
C GLU A 128 12.10 18.40 29.17
N ASP A 129 11.85 17.44 30.05
CA ASP A 129 12.20 17.51 31.48
C ASP A 129 13.71 17.73 31.71
N ARG A 130 14.57 17.04 30.95
CA ARG A 130 16.03 17.17 31.08
C ARG A 130 16.56 18.54 30.66
N ILE A 131 15.91 19.18 29.68
CA ILE A 131 16.33 20.50 29.18
C ILE A 131 15.54 21.65 29.78
N GLY A 132 14.63 21.36 30.72
CA GLY A 132 13.86 22.38 31.46
C GLY A 132 12.74 23.01 30.61
N ILE A 133 12.25 22.36 29.56
CA ILE A 133 11.10 22.76 28.79
C ILE A 133 9.86 22.07 29.38
N LYS A 134 8.74 22.74 29.40
CA LYS A 134 7.46 22.18 29.81
C LYS A 134 6.39 22.53 28.77
N THR A 135 5.88 21.52 28.08
CA THR A 135 4.73 21.65 27.19
C THR A 135 3.45 21.72 28.03
N VAL A 136 2.62 22.73 27.82
CA VAL A 136 1.31 22.89 28.46
C VAL A 136 0.26 22.83 27.36
N VAL A 137 -0.54 21.78 27.34
CA VAL A 137 -1.61 21.60 26.35
C VAL A 137 -2.94 22.03 26.96
N ILE A 138 -3.60 23.03 26.35
CA ILE A 138 -4.95 23.45 26.71
C ILE A 138 -5.90 22.92 25.65
N ARG A 139 -6.83 22.04 26.03
CA ARG A 139 -7.65 21.27 25.09
C ARG A 139 -9.13 21.29 25.47
N SER A 140 -10.03 21.23 24.50
CA SER A 140 -11.48 21.19 24.70
C SER A 140 -12.00 19.77 25.02
N GLY A 141 -11.18 18.75 24.91
CA GLY A 141 -11.53 17.36 25.20
C GLY A 141 -10.30 16.46 25.30
N PRO A 142 -10.38 15.28 25.97
CA PRO A 142 -9.23 14.48 26.35
C PRO A 142 -8.40 13.96 25.15
N HIS A 143 -9.05 13.76 23.99
CA HIS A 143 -8.40 13.26 22.79
C HIS A 143 -7.89 14.34 21.83
N LYS A 144 -8.12 15.65 22.14
CA LYS A 144 -7.66 16.73 21.28
C LYS A 144 -6.18 17.03 21.52
N GLY A 145 -5.37 16.97 20.46
CA GLY A 145 -3.93 17.22 20.55
C GLY A 145 -3.14 16.07 21.18
N MET A 146 -3.56 14.84 21.00
CA MET A 146 -2.79 13.65 21.41
C MET A 146 -1.38 13.68 20.80
N GLY A 147 -0.37 13.28 21.59
CA GLY A 147 1.03 13.29 21.17
C GLY A 147 1.74 14.63 21.28
N LEU A 148 1.08 15.70 21.76
CA LEU A 148 1.71 16.98 22.16
C LEU A 148 2.28 16.92 23.58
N ASP A 149 1.80 16.03 24.41
CA ASP A 149 2.26 15.68 25.75
C ASP A 149 2.23 14.15 25.91
N ALA A 150 2.50 13.65 27.11
CA ALA A 150 2.45 12.20 27.37
C ALA A 150 1.07 11.63 26.98
N ILE A 151 1.09 10.60 26.16
CA ILE A 151 -0.13 9.93 25.71
C ILE A 151 -0.65 8.99 26.81
N THR A 152 -1.95 9.02 27.08
CA THR A 152 -2.60 8.16 28.07
C THR A 152 -3.06 6.83 27.47
N GLU A 153 -3.27 5.80 28.33
CA GLU A 153 -3.81 4.52 27.90
C GLU A 153 -5.21 4.65 27.25
N GLU A 154 -6.04 5.58 27.73
CA GLU A 154 -7.35 5.88 27.14
C GLU A 154 -7.20 6.42 25.70
N GLN A 155 -6.23 7.32 25.49
CA GLN A 155 -5.94 7.87 24.17
C GLN A 155 -5.36 6.81 23.23
N ILE A 156 -4.48 5.93 23.72
CA ILE A 156 -3.96 4.79 22.97
C ILE A 156 -5.10 3.89 22.54
N GLY A 157 -6.03 3.56 23.46
CA GLY A 157 -7.21 2.74 23.15
C GLY A 157 -8.07 3.33 22.05
N ALA A 158 -8.34 4.63 22.09
CA ALA A 158 -9.11 5.32 21.06
C ALA A 158 -8.41 5.32 19.67
N VAL A 159 -7.08 5.43 19.64
CA VAL A 159 -6.30 5.32 18.41
C VAL A 159 -6.32 3.89 17.88
N GLN A 160 -6.20 2.91 18.77
CA GLN A 160 -6.24 1.48 18.41
C GLN A 160 -7.57 1.11 17.75
N GLU A 161 -8.71 1.58 18.25
CA GLU A 161 -10.01 1.37 17.61
C GLU A 161 -10.06 1.86 16.15
N VAL A 162 -9.46 3.03 15.89
CA VAL A 162 -9.37 3.57 14.52
C VAL A 162 -8.48 2.70 13.63
N ILE A 163 -7.33 2.27 14.14
CA ILE A 163 -6.40 1.39 13.42
C ILE A 163 -7.06 0.04 13.12
N ASP A 164 -7.77 -0.55 14.09
CA ASP A 164 -8.47 -1.83 13.93
C ASP A 164 -9.57 -1.72 12.86
N GLY A 165 -10.32 -0.62 12.85
CA GLY A 165 -11.32 -0.34 11.82
C GLY A 165 -10.71 -0.24 10.40
N MET A 166 -9.61 0.49 10.26
CA MET A 166 -8.89 0.61 8.99
C MET A 166 -8.33 -0.75 8.55
N ASN A 167 -7.76 -1.52 9.48
CA ASN A 167 -7.22 -2.85 9.21
C ASN A 167 -8.31 -3.84 8.79
N ALA A 168 -9.49 -3.77 9.42
CA ALA A 168 -10.64 -4.60 9.04
C ALA A 168 -11.05 -4.35 7.57
N HIS A 169 -11.06 -3.10 7.11
CA HIS A 169 -11.30 -2.76 5.71
C HIS A 169 -10.21 -3.32 4.79
N PHE A 170 -8.93 -3.25 5.19
CA PHE A 170 -7.84 -3.81 4.39
C PHE A 170 -8.00 -5.34 4.24
N ILE A 171 -8.26 -6.05 5.34
CA ILE A 171 -8.50 -7.50 5.33
C ILE A 171 -9.65 -7.86 4.39
N GLU A 172 -10.77 -7.12 4.45
CA GLU A 172 -11.93 -7.34 3.59
C GLU A 172 -11.57 -7.18 2.10
N GLN A 173 -10.81 -6.15 1.77
CA GLN A 173 -10.36 -5.92 0.41
C GLN A 173 -9.41 -7.02 -0.08
N VAL A 174 -8.51 -7.49 0.79
CA VAL A 174 -7.62 -8.62 0.46
C VAL A 174 -8.44 -9.91 0.25
N ALA A 175 -9.38 -10.19 1.12
CA ALA A 175 -10.29 -11.33 0.97
C ALA A 175 -11.03 -11.32 -0.37
N HIS A 176 -11.56 -10.16 -0.75
CA HIS A 176 -12.26 -9.96 -2.01
C HIS A 176 -11.34 -10.17 -3.23
N GLY A 177 -10.19 -9.50 -3.28
CA GLY A 177 -9.28 -9.57 -4.42
C GLY A 177 -8.62 -10.94 -4.59
N ARG A 178 -8.29 -11.60 -3.48
CA ARG A 178 -7.72 -12.96 -3.50
C ARG A 178 -8.77 -14.08 -3.52
N ARG A 179 -10.06 -13.73 -3.47
CA ARG A 179 -11.21 -14.67 -3.49
C ARG A 179 -11.13 -15.73 -2.41
N VAL A 180 -10.77 -15.31 -1.20
CA VAL A 180 -10.68 -16.16 -0.01
C VAL A 180 -11.63 -15.67 1.07
N SER A 181 -11.83 -16.47 2.14
CA SER A 181 -12.58 -16.00 3.31
C SER A 181 -11.86 -14.87 4.02
N ARG A 182 -12.61 -14.04 4.75
CA ARG A 182 -12.06 -12.99 5.61
C ARG A 182 -11.09 -13.55 6.64
N ASP A 183 -11.39 -14.70 7.23
CA ASP A 183 -10.51 -15.35 8.20
C ASP A 183 -9.17 -15.75 7.57
N ARG A 184 -9.21 -16.29 6.35
CA ARG A 184 -7.98 -16.61 5.60
C ARG A 184 -7.16 -15.37 5.28
N ALA A 185 -7.78 -14.27 4.89
CA ALA A 185 -7.10 -13.01 4.66
C ALA A 185 -6.50 -12.43 5.95
N ALA A 186 -7.19 -12.59 7.08
CA ALA A 186 -6.73 -12.15 8.39
C ALA A 186 -5.45 -12.90 8.84
N GLU A 187 -5.26 -14.16 8.47
CA GLU A 187 -4.02 -14.90 8.73
C GLU A 187 -2.79 -14.24 8.07
N TRP A 188 -2.97 -13.51 6.98
CA TRP A 188 -1.91 -12.77 6.30
C TRP A 188 -1.69 -11.36 6.85
N ALA A 189 -2.67 -10.82 7.57
CA ALA A 189 -2.66 -9.45 8.09
C ALA A 189 -1.81 -9.31 9.36
N THR A 190 -0.55 -9.72 9.27
CA THR A 190 0.44 -9.70 10.36
C THR A 190 1.50 -8.60 10.19
N GLY A 191 1.39 -7.81 9.13
CA GLY A 191 2.42 -6.82 8.75
C GLY A 191 3.69 -7.45 8.14
N ARG A 192 3.72 -8.77 7.96
CA ARG A 192 4.86 -9.47 7.38
C ARG A 192 4.90 -9.31 5.86
N VAL A 193 6.12 -9.31 5.28
CA VAL A 193 6.37 -9.48 3.85
C VAL A 193 6.89 -10.88 3.57
N TRP A 194 6.67 -11.35 2.34
CA TRP A 194 7.14 -12.65 1.83
C TRP A 194 7.81 -12.46 0.48
N LEU A 195 8.87 -13.20 0.22
CA LEU A 195 9.41 -13.32 -1.14
C LEU A 195 8.36 -13.92 -2.07
N ALA A 196 8.36 -13.53 -3.35
CA ALA A 196 7.38 -13.92 -4.34
C ALA A 196 7.09 -15.44 -4.39
N PRO A 197 8.10 -16.37 -4.32
CA PRO A 197 7.80 -17.81 -4.30
C PRO A 197 6.99 -18.26 -3.07
N ALA A 198 7.18 -17.62 -1.92
CA ALA A 198 6.39 -17.90 -0.72
C ALA A 198 5.01 -17.25 -0.81
N ALA A 199 4.93 -16.02 -1.31
CA ALA A 199 3.67 -15.31 -1.56
C ALA A 199 2.77 -16.08 -2.53
N LEU A 200 3.33 -16.69 -3.58
CA LEU A 200 2.62 -17.57 -4.51
C LEU A 200 2.02 -18.78 -3.80
N LYS A 201 2.81 -19.47 -2.99
CA LYS A 201 2.33 -20.64 -2.21
C LYS A 201 1.21 -20.30 -1.25
N LEU A 202 1.21 -19.08 -0.69
CA LEU A 202 0.17 -18.58 0.20
C LEU A 202 -1.10 -18.16 -0.56
N GLY A 203 -1.00 -17.89 -1.86
CA GLY A 203 -2.09 -17.37 -2.68
C GLY A 203 -2.18 -15.84 -2.69
N LEU A 204 -1.15 -15.14 -2.23
CA LEU A 204 -1.08 -13.67 -2.26
C LEU A 204 -0.83 -13.12 -3.67
N ILE A 205 -0.16 -13.88 -4.54
CA ILE A 205 0.09 -13.55 -5.94
C ILE A 205 -0.27 -14.73 -6.84
N ASP A 206 -0.32 -14.48 -8.15
CA ASP A 206 -0.78 -15.46 -9.15
C ASP A 206 0.35 -16.08 -9.96
N ALA A 207 1.51 -15.40 -10.05
CA ALA A 207 2.68 -15.93 -10.75
C ALA A 207 3.99 -15.30 -10.23
N VAL A 208 5.07 -16.06 -10.37
CA VAL A 208 6.44 -15.56 -10.25
C VAL A 208 7.00 -15.40 -11.65
N THR A 209 7.51 -14.20 -11.96
CA THR A 209 8.11 -13.84 -13.25
C THR A 209 9.61 -13.61 -13.08
N GLY A 210 10.35 -13.64 -14.20
CA GLY A 210 11.80 -13.45 -14.24
C GLY A 210 12.58 -14.78 -14.25
N PRO A 211 13.89 -14.74 -14.55
CA PRO A 211 14.65 -15.94 -14.70
C PRO A 211 14.89 -16.60 -13.35
N VAL A 212 14.05 -17.58 -13.01
CA VAL A 212 14.48 -18.66 -12.14
C VAL A 212 15.42 -19.52 -12.98
N GLN A 213 16.54 -18.97 -13.42
CA GLN A 213 17.67 -19.80 -13.78
C GLN A 213 18.19 -20.36 -12.45
N LEU A 214 17.61 -21.48 -12.05
CA LEU A 214 18.31 -22.42 -11.22
C LEU A 214 19.66 -22.63 -11.91
N ILE A 215 20.73 -22.10 -11.30
CA ILE A 215 22.07 -22.53 -11.64
C ILE A 215 22.06 -24.01 -11.31
N HIS A 216 21.80 -24.84 -12.30
CA HIS A 216 22.11 -26.25 -12.24
C HIS A 216 23.62 -26.29 -12.18
N ASN A 217 24.17 -26.50 -10.98
CA ASN A 217 25.53 -26.93 -10.81
C ASN A 217 25.60 -28.34 -11.44
N PRO A 218 26.27 -28.54 -12.57
CA PRO A 218 26.56 -29.90 -13.01
C PRO A 218 27.61 -30.45 -12.05
N SER A 219 27.20 -31.44 -11.27
CA SER A 219 28.10 -32.34 -10.54
C SER A 219 29.02 -33.07 -11.46
#